data_850d2456029e453e0bc4435df674744e
#
_entry.id   850d2456029e453e0bc4435df674744e
#
_cell.length_a   1.000
_cell.length_b   1.000
_cell.length_c   1.000
_cell.angle_alpha   90.00
_cell.angle_beta   90.00
_cell.angle_gamma   90.00
#
_symmetry.space_group_name_H-M   'P 1'
#
loop_
_entity.id
_entity.type
_entity.pdbx_description
1 polymer ?
#
loop_
_entity_poly.entity_id
_entity_poly.type
_entity_poly.pdbx_seq_one_letter_code
_entity_poly.pdbx_strand_id
1 'polypeptide(L)'
;MATQRLPFPEWLPDQPATANGLIDATNVIPLTIGYGSFPTSNNLSNAASESLTNAIAAKFDTVTQLFAGGSTKLFKFNGTTLALDNVSKTGNYSSSSRWSFAQFGNRVLASNNSAKIQAWTVNSSSLFADVSATAPIAKFITVVRDFVVAANISGTPNKLQWSDINDETNWTSGNASQSDYQIIADGGNITGITGGEFGLVFLERAIVRMSYIGSPFFFQFDTISRGLGCNTAGSVTQYRNVSYFLADDGFYSCDGTSIVNIGTNKVNKYFYDTLNVSQQDTMSAAIDPINNLVIWNYPNASGGRTLLIYNWQVQKWSSATTDVDYIVSLSNTGYTLEGLDIYGSIEAVPASLDDRLWAGGKYLFGGVDTTYVVTFTGTAATATITIGDIEDGYNSVVKVVRPVIDNGSATVQVASRRLLNGTITYGSSVTMNSDGRCPVRSAGRFHRVKVTPTGNWTNATFIDIDTEPQGTR
;
A
#
# COMPACT_ATOMS: atom_id res chain seq x y z
N MET A 1 -44.91 6.01 -6.60
CA MET A 1 -43.55 5.93 -6.09
C MET A 1 -42.81 4.91 -6.92
N ALA A 2 -41.71 5.28 -7.51
CA ALA A 2 -40.79 4.31 -8.16
C ALA A 2 -39.62 4.08 -7.22
N THR A 3 -39.34 2.83 -6.85
CA THR A 3 -38.15 2.44 -6.12
C THR A 3 -37.12 2.00 -7.15
N GLN A 4 -35.96 2.64 -7.15
CA GLN A 4 -34.83 2.29 -8.00
C GLN A 4 -33.70 1.73 -7.15
N ARG A 5 -33.20 0.55 -7.51
CA ARG A 5 -32.01 -0.04 -6.90
C ARG A 5 -30.74 0.36 -7.67
N LEU A 6 -29.79 0.97 -6.98
CA LEU A 6 -28.53 1.42 -7.55
C LEU A 6 -27.37 0.72 -6.82
N PRO A 7 -26.60 -0.15 -7.47
CA PRO A 7 -25.39 -0.70 -6.90
C PRO A 7 -24.36 0.41 -6.69
N PHE A 8 -23.42 0.22 -5.80
CA PHE A 8 -22.23 1.06 -5.73
C PHE A 8 -21.28 0.66 -6.85
N PRO A 9 -21.17 1.46 -7.94
CA PRO A 9 -20.31 1.17 -9.07
C PRO A 9 -18.83 1.40 -8.72
N GLU A 10 -17.97 1.32 -9.73
CA GLU A 10 -16.56 1.66 -9.60
C GLU A 10 -16.36 3.15 -9.29
N TRP A 11 -15.37 3.45 -8.45
CA TRP A 11 -14.92 4.83 -8.21
C TRP A 11 -14.10 5.33 -9.40
N LEU A 12 -14.59 6.38 -10.03
CA LEU A 12 -14.04 6.93 -11.28
C LEU A 12 -13.89 8.46 -11.17
N PRO A 13 -13.00 8.98 -10.30
CA PRO A 13 -12.86 10.43 -10.08
C PRO A 13 -12.42 11.20 -11.32
N ASP A 14 -11.77 10.55 -12.29
CA ASP A 14 -11.33 11.16 -13.54
C ASP A 14 -12.47 11.31 -14.56
N GLN A 15 -13.63 10.70 -14.31
CA GLN A 15 -14.79 10.76 -15.18
C GLN A 15 -15.76 11.89 -14.76
N PRO A 16 -16.58 12.40 -15.70
CA PRO A 16 -17.64 13.33 -15.35
C PRO A 16 -18.61 12.73 -14.30
N ALA A 17 -19.16 13.57 -13.44
CA ALA A 17 -20.10 13.13 -12.39
C ALA A 17 -21.40 12.49 -12.93
N THR A 18 -21.69 12.68 -14.23
CA THR A 18 -22.79 12.02 -14.96
C THR A 18 -22.42 10.64 -15.51
N ALA A 19 -21.14 10.25 -15.43
CA ALA A 19 -20.75 8.89 -15.73
C ALA A 19 -21.33 7.93 -14.66
N ASN A 20 -21.56 6.69 -15.05
CA ASN A 20 -22.06 5.67 -14.13
C ASN A 20 -20.94 5.18 -13.20
N GLY A 21 -20.47 6.06 -12.30
CA GLY A 21 -19.38 5.81 -11.34
C GLY A 21 -19.63 6.49 -10.00
N LEU A 22 -18.87 6.07 -8.99
CA LEU A 22 -18.76 6.84 -7.75
C LEU A 22 -17.84 8.04 -8.02
N ILE A 23 -18.19 9.17 -7.42
CA ILE A 23 -17.34 10.37 -7.39
C ILE A 23 -16.49 10.43 -6.12
N ASP A 24 -16.88 9.70 -5.09
CA ASP A 24 -16.13 9.57 -3.83
C ASP A 24 -16.28 8.15 -3.27
N ALA A 25 -15.15 7.54 -2.91
CA ALA A 25 -15.06 6.24 -2.26
C ALA A 25 -13.87 6.27 -1.29
N THR A 26 -14.04 7.00 -0.19
CA THR A 26 -12.99 7.25 0.80
C THR A 26 -13.15 6.35 2.01
N ASN A 27 -12.03 5.81 2.52
CA ASN A 27 -11.95 4.89 3.66
C ASN A 27 -12.72 3.59 3.45
N VAL A 28 -12.63 3.06 2.22
CA VAL A 28 -13.30 1.83 1.81
C VAL A 28 -12.39 0.93 0.97
N ILE A 29 -12.67 -0.35 0.97
CA ILE A 29 -11.96 -1.38 0.17
C ILE A 29 -12.88 -1.82 -0.97
N PRO A 30 -12.42 -1.82 -2.25
CA PRO A 30 -13.23 -2.30 -3.37
C PRO A 30 -13.47 -3.81 -3.27
N LEU A 31 -14.71 -4.24 -3.36
CA LEU A 31 -15.12 -5.64 -3.39
C LEU A 31 -15.75 -5.99 -4.74
N THR A 32 -16.01 -7.27 -4.97
CA THR A 32 -16.75 -7.73 -6.17
C THR A 32 -18.08 -7.03 -6.30
N ILE A 33 -18.83 -6.95 -5.19
CA ILE A 33 -20.10 -6.22 -5.09
C ILE A 33 -19.95 -5.19 -3.98
N GLY A 34 -19.97 -3.90 -4.34
CA GLY A 34 -19.90 -2.79 -3.38
C GLY A 34 -18.50 -2.57 -2.80
N TYR A 35 -18.47 -2.14 -1.55
CA TYR A 35 -17.26 -1.75 -0.83
C TYR A 35 -17.27 -2.25 0.62
N GLY A 36 -16.11 -2.67 1.09
CA GLY A 36 -15.86 -3.03 2.49
C GLY A 36 -15.30 -1.87 3.30
N SER A 37 -15.30 -1.99 4.62
CA SER A 37 -14.69 -1.01 5.52
C SER A 37 -13.17 -1.06 5.44
N PHE A 38 -12.51 0.11 5.49
CA PHE A 38 -11.06 0.22 5.66
C PHE A 38 -10.75 0.47 7.15
N PRO A 39 -9.84 -0.30 7.77
CA PRO A 39 -9.54 -0.16 9.19
C PRO A 39 -8.63 1.04 9.49
N THR A 40 -8.75 1.61 10.68
CA THR A 40 -7.80 2.61 11.20
C THR A 40 -6.47 1.95 11.59
N SER A 41 -5.41 2.77 11.67
CA SER A 41 -4.09 2.33 12.17
C SER A 41 -4.07 2.27 13.70
N ASN A 42 -3.33 1.29 14.24
CA ASN A 42 -3.01 1.14 15.65
C ASN A 42 -1.50 0.96 15.83
N ASN A 43 -0.95 1.51 16.90
CA ASN A 43 0.45 1.29 17.25
C ASN A 43 0.70 -0.18 17.61
N LEU A 44 1.64 -0.81 16.91
CA LEU A 44 2.14 -2.14 17.24
C LEU A 44 3.30 -2.06 18.24
N SER A 45 4.12 -1.01 18.18
CA SER A 45 5.30 -0.84 19.02
C SER A 45 5.20 0.40 19.91
N ASN A 46 6.06 0.46 20.92
CA ASN A 46 6.40 1.69 21.59
C ASN A 46 7.24 2.58 20.66
N ALA A 47 7.40 3.85 21.02
CA ALA A 47 8.15 4.83 20.23
C ALA A 47 9.64 4.43 20.12
N ALA A 48 10.16 4.47 18.91
CA ALA A 48 11.60 4.40 18.65
C ALA A 48 12.30 5.68 19.09
N SER A 49 13.63 5.61 19.23
CA SER A 49 14.45 6.78 19.59
C SER A 49 14.67 7.78 18.45
N GLU A 50 14.18 7.49 17.25
CA GLU A 50 14.25 8.35 16.07
C GLU A 50 13.15 8.00 15.06
N SER A 51 12.95 8.85 14.05
CA SER A 51 11.94 8.61 13.00
C SER A 51 12.29 7.40 12.15
N LEU A 52 11.29 6.58 11.89
CA LEU A 52 11.38 5.36 11.10
C LEU A 52 11.10 5.66 9.61
N THR A 53 11.71 4.90 8.73
CA THR A 53 11.55 5.08 7.27
C THR A 53 11.05 3.84 6.54
N ASN A 54 11.24 2.65 7.12
CA ASN A 54 10.77 1.39 6.56
C ASN A 54 10.79 0.30 7.65
N ALA A 55 10.13 -0.83 7.39
CA ALA A 55 10.19 -2.01 8.24
C ALA A 55 10.08 -3.30 7.40
N ILE A 56 10.49 -4.42 7.99
CA ILE A 56 10.35 -5.76 7.43
C ILE A 56 10.02 -6.76 8.53
N ALA A 57 9.15 -7.70 8.24
CA ALA A 57 8.97 -8.90 9.04
C ALA A 57 9.63 -10.07 8.30
N ALA A 58 10.63 -10.68 8.92
CA ALA A 58 11.35 -11.82 8.38
C ALA A 58 10.97 -13.10 9.13
N LYS A 59 10.63 -14.13 8.38
CA LYS A 59 10.26 -15.45 8.93
C LYS A 59 11.28 -16.49 8.52
N PHE A 60 11.85 -17.16 9.51
CA PHE A 60 12.70 -18.32 9.27
C PHE A 60 12.31 -19.45 10.25
N ASP A 61 12.00 -20.61 9.71
CA ASP A 61 11.44 -21.73 10.46
C ASP A 61 10.13 -21.30 11.18
N THR A 62 10.08 -21.46 12.48
CA THR A 62 8.93 -21.08 13.32
C THR A 62 9.00 -19.66 13.86
N VAL A 63 10.13 -18.96 13.66
CA VAL A 63 10.39 -17.65 14.24
C VAL A 63 10.14 -16.54 13.22
N THR A 64 9.36 -15.55 13.63
CA THR A 64 9.18 -14.30 12.91
C THR A 64 9.80 -13.16 13.72
N GLN A 65 10.68 -12.39 13.09
CA GLN A 65 11.30 -11.21 13.68
C GLN A 65 10.95 -9.97 12.85
N LEU A 66 10.57 -8.89 13.52
CA LEU A 66 10.27 -7.63 12.88
C LEU A 66 11.41 -6.66 13.12
N PHE A 67 11.84 -6.00 12.04
CA PHE A 67 12.88 -4.99 12.05
C PHE A 67 12.35 -3.69 11.45
N ALA A 68 12.83 -2.56 11.98
CA ALA A 68 12.54 -1.24 11.45
C ALA A 68 13.84 -0.46 11.23
N GLY A 69 13.87 0.32 10.18
CA GLY A 69 14.99 1.20 9.86
C GLY A 69 14.63 2.65 10.17
N GLY A 70 15.45 3.29 10.99
CA GLY A 70 15.36 4.70 11.30
C GLY A 70 16.32 5.55 10.46
N SER A 71 16.51 6.80 10.85
CA SER A 71 17.42 7.72 10.15
C SER A 71 18.88 7.31 10.30
N THR A 72 19.29 6.80 11.46
CA THR A 72 20.69 6.41 11.76
C THR A 72 20.81 5.03 12.40
N LYS A 73 19.71 4.35 12.68
CA LYS A 73 19.69 3.08 13.43
C LYS A 73 18.83 2.03 12.75
N LEU A 74 19.12 0.77 13.08
CA LEU A 74 18.26 -0.38 12.83
C LEU A 74 17.71 -0.88 14.16
N PHE A 75 16.42 -1.16 14.19
CA PHE A 75 15.70 -1.60 15.36
C PHE A 75 15.15 -3.01 15.16
N LYS A 76 15.05 -3.75 16.25
CA LYS A 76 14.32 -5.01 16.32
C LYS A 76 13.15 -4.87 17.28
N PHE A 77 11.98 -5.29 16.86
CA PHE A 77 10.80 -5.32 17.71
C PHE A 77 10.89 -6.42 18.76
N ASN A 78 10.62 -6.05 20.01
CA ASN A 78 10.54 -6.95 21.14
C ASN A 78 9.06 -7.19 21.47
N GLY A 79 8.56 -8.40 21.16
CA GLY A 79 7.14 -8.74 21.33
C GLY A 79 6.68 -8.81 22.79
N THR A 80 7.60 -8.87 23.77
CA THR A 80 7.25 -8.89 25.20
C THR A 80 7.09 -7.48 25.77
N THR A 81 8.00 -6.56 25.40
CA THR A 81 8.01 -5.18 25.93
C THR A 81 7.40 -4.17 24.98
N LEU A 82 7.08 -4.58 23.76
CA LEU A 82 6.69 -3.75 22.61
C LEU A 82 7.73 -2.69 22.24
N ALA A 83 8.95 -2.77 22.79
CA ALA A 83 10.02 -1.84 22.50
C ALA A 83 10.64 -2.09 21.12
N LEU A 84 11.25 -1.06 20.58
CA LEU A 84 12.12 -1.12 19.41
C LEU A 84 13.57 -1.03 19.90
N ASP A 85 14.20 -2.18 20.10
CA ASP A 85 15.56 -2.29 20.58
C ASP A 85 16.55 -1.91 19.48
N ASN A 86 17.52 -1.03 19.78
CA ASN A 86 18.58 -0.69 18.84
C ASN A 86 19.51 -1.88 18.61
N VAL A 87 19.53 -2.39 17.39
CA VAL A 87 20.37 -3.52 16.97
C VAL A 87 21.34 -3.14 15.84
N SER A 88 21.63 -1.86 15.69
CA SER A 88 22.60 -1.36 14.72
C SER A 88 24.00 -1.92 14.99
N LYS A 89 24.85 -1.90 13.97
CA LYS A 89 26.29 -2.11 14.19
C LYS A 89 26.85 -1.05 15.14
N THR A 90 27.96 -1.33 15.78
CA THR A 90 28.66 -0.38 16.65
C THR A 90 28.94 0.93 15.89
N GLY A 91 28.56 2.07 16.48
CA GLY A 91 28.71 3.40 15.90
C GLY A 91 27.52 3.88 15.06
N ASN A 92 26.47 3.06 14.88
CA ASN A 92 25.29 3.36 14.07
C ASN A 92 25.61 3.66 12.58
N TYR A 93 24.73 4.35 11.87
CA TYR A 93 24.85 4.66 10.44
C TYR A 93 24.77 6.16 10.19
N SER A 94 25.32 6.62 9.07
CA SER A 94 25.05 7.96 8.58
C SER A 94 23.63 8.02 8.04
N SER A 95 22.91 9.13 8.29
CA SER A 95 21.61 9.37 7.69
C SER A 95 21.74 9.48 6.18
N SER A 96 20.86 8.80 5.45
CA SER A 96 20.82 8.89 4.01
C SER A 96 19.41 8.66 3.46
N SER A 97 19.21 7.66 2.62
CA SER A 97 17.93 7.32 2.06
C SER A 97 17.13 6.35 2.93
N ARG A 98 15.87 6.16 2.57
CA ARG A 98 15.00 5.13 3.14
C ARG A 98 15.68 3.76 3.07
N TRP A 99 15.56 2.97 4.12
CA TRP A 99 16.08 1.61 4.16
C TRP A 99 15.36 0.71 3.14
N SER A 100 16.14 -0.10 2.46
CA SER A 100 15.66 -1.22 1.64
C SER A 100 16.01 -2.52 2.35
N PHE A 101 15.05 -3.43 2.46
CA PHE A 101 15.22 -4.70 3.13
C PHE A 101 14.98 -5.86 2.18
N ALA A 102 15.69 -6.96 2.40
CA ALA A 102 15.44 -8.24 1.75
C ALA A 102 15.73 -9.39 2.72
N GLN A 103 15.02 -10.49 2.57
CA GLN A 103 15.33 -11.72 3.29
C GLN A 103 15.99 -12.72 2.33
N PHE A 104 17.12 -13.28 2.75
CA PHE A 104 17.84 -14.32 2.03
C PHE A 104 18.10 -15.51 2.97
N GLY A 105 17.36 -16.60 2.77
CA GLY A 105 17.39 -17.72 3.69
C GLY A 105 17.06 -17.31 5.13
N ASN A 106 17.98 -17.56 6.05
CA ASN A 106 17.86 -17.15 7.46
C ASN A 106 18.42 -15.77 7.76
N ARG A 107 18.83 -15.00 6.73
CA ARG A 107 19.39 -13.66 6.91
C ARG A 107 18.43 -12.57 6.47
N VAL A 108 18.40 -11.52 7.27
CA VAL A 108 17.76 -10.24 6.94
C VAL A 108 18.86 -9.28 6.50
N LEU A 109 18.72 -8.77 5.29
CA LEU A 109 19.65 -7.82 4.70
C LEU A 109 19.02 -6.44 4.69
N ALA A 110 19.83 -5.40 4.95
CA ALA A 110 19.40 -4.02 4.97
C ALA A 110 20.41 -3.12 4.25
N SER A 111 19.92 -2.17 3.46
CA SER A 111 20.73 -1.21 2.71
C SER A 111 20.09 0.18 2.75
N ASN A 112 20.90 1.24 2.83
CA ASN A 112 20.42 2.63 2.94
C ASN A 112 21.24 3.64 2.13
N ASN A 113 22.05 3.18 1.18
CA ASN A 113 22.92 4.02 0.34
C ASN A 113 24.02 4.81 1.09
N SER A 114 24.24 4.57 2.39
CA SER A 114 25.32 5.24 3.16
C SER A 114 26.34 4.25 3.74
N ALA A 115 25.93 3.02 3.95
CA ALA A 115 26.76 1.95 4.47
C ALA A 115 26.72 0.75 3.52
N LYS A 116 27.67 -0.17 3.67
CA LYS A 116 27.62 -1.48 3.03
C LYS A 116 26.34 -2.20 3.43
N ILE A 117 25.92 -3.18 2.65
CA ILE A 117 24.78 -4.02 2.98
C ILE A 117 25.02 -4.64 4.35
N GLN A 118 24.04 -4.46 5.24
CA GLN A 118 24.03 -4.99 6.60
C GLN A 118 23.30 -6.32 6.63
N ALA A 119 23.75 -7.25 7.45
CA ALA A 119 23.15 -8.56 7.64
C ALA A 119 22.83 -8.86 9.09
N TRP A 120 21.70 -9.53 9.30
CA TRP A 120 21.27 -10.11 10.57
C TRP A 120 20.91 -11.57 10.35
N THR A 121 21.48 -12.48 11.12
CA THR A 121 21.07 -13.89 11.09
C THR A 121 19.98 -14.12 12.14
N VAL A 122 18.80 -14.57 11.69
CA VAL A 122 17.65 -14.87 12.57
C VAL A 122 18.07 -15.88 13.63
N ASN A 123 17.70 -15.63 14.89
CA ASN A 123 18.03 -16.43 16.08
C ASN A 123 19.52 -16.53 16.47
N SER A 124 20.42 -15.81 15.80
CA SER A 124 21.85 -15.91 16.08
C SER A 124 22.50 -14.55 16.34
N SER A 125 22.18 -13.52 15.55
CA SER A 125 22.79 -12.20 15.69
C SER A 125 22.23 -11.42 16.88
N SER A 126 23.09 -10.62 17.50
CA SER A 126 22.72 -9.61 18.51
C SER A 126 22.75 -8.19 17.95
N LEU A 127 23.55 -7.94 16.92
CA LEU A 127 23.64 -6.68 16.19
C LEU A 127 23.72 -6.96 14.69
N PHE A 128 23.30 -6.00 13.87
CA PHE A 128 23.64 -6.00 12.45
C PHE A 128 25.14 -5.79 12.25
N ALA A 129 25.68 -6.34 11.20
CA ALA A 129 27.05 -6.16 10.77
C ALA A 129 27.13 -6.05 9.23
N ASP A 130 28.23 -5.50 8.71
CA ASP A 130 28.48 -5.51 7.27
C ASP A 130 28.46 -6.96 6.79
N VAL A 131 27.70 -7.26 5.72
CA VAL A 131 27.59 -8.63 5.19
C VAL A 131 28.94 -9.17 4.75
N SER A 132 29.77 -8.31 4.19
CA SER A 132 31.20 -8.59 3.90
C SER A 132 32.00 -7.32 3.62
N ALA A 133 33.32 -7.47 3.54
CA ALA A 133 34.22 -6.37 3.20
C ALA A 133 34.05 -5.90 1.75
N THR A 134 33.60 -6.78 0.84
CA THR A 134 33.43 -6.53 -0.60
C THR A 134 32.01 -6.13 -0.98
N ALA A 135 31.06 -6.15 -0.04
CA ALA A 135 29.68 -5.77 -0.29
C ALA A 135 29.53 -4.31 -0.76
N PRO A 136 28.70 -4.03 -1.75
CA PRO A 136 28.49 -2.69 -2.26
C PRO A 136 27.71 -1.81 -1.28
N ILE A 137 27.79 -0.50 -1.47
CA ILE A 137 26.87 0.49 -0.89
C ILE A 137 25.79 0.72 -1.96
N ALA A 138 24.54 0.41 -1.63
CA ALA A 138 23.42 0.44 -2.57
C ALA A 138 22.19 1.10 -1.97
N LYS A 139 21.31 1.60 -2.84
CA LYS A 139 20.02 2.16 -2.44
C LYS A 139 18.94 1.09 -2.32
N PHE A 140 18.96 0.10 -3.18
CA PHE A 140 17.96 -0.97 -3.25
C PHE A 140 18.62 -2.34 -3.18
N ILE A 141 17.98 -3.28 -2.52
CA ILE A 141 18.35 -4.69 -2.48
C ILE A 141 17.12 -5.57 -2.70
N THR A 142 17.31 -6.68 -3.37
CA THR A 142 16.30 -7.71 -3.57
C THR A 142 16.97 -9.08 -3.71
N VAL A 143 16.16 -10.13 -3.85
CA VAL A 143 16.64 -11.49 -4.14
C VAL A 143 16.08 -11.94 -5.49
N VAL A 144 16.95 -12.33 -6.39
CA VAL A 144 16.60 -12.91 -7.68
C VAL A 144 17.14 -14.33 -7.71
N ARG A 145 16.24 -15.31 -7.68
CA ARG A 145 16.56 -16.73 -7.47
C ARG A 145 17.44 -16.93 -6.23
N ASP A 146 18.67 -17.37 -6.43
CA ASP A 146 19.64 -17.71 -5.39
C ASP A 146 20.72 -16.62 -5.23
N PHE A 147 20.46 -15.40 -5.69
CA PHE A 147 21.39 -14.27 -5.67
C PHE A 147 20.79 -13.08 -4.92
N VAL A 148 21.59 -12.44 -4.11
CA VAL A 148 21.27 -11.10 -3.60
C VAL A 148 21.68 -10.08 -4.65
N VAL A 149 20.76 -9.21 -5.05
CA VAL A 149 20.99 -8.16 -6.05
C VAL A 149 20.90 -6.80 -5.39
N ALA A 150 21.95 -6.01 -5.52
CA ALA A 150 22.06 -4.63 -5.10
C ALA A 150 21.96 -3.70 -6.30
N ALA A 151 21.15 -2.65 -6.21
CA ALA A 151 20.90 -1.74 -7.30
C ALA A 151 21.00 -0.28 -6.86
N ASN A 152 21.28 0.61 -7.80
CA ASN A 152 21.60 2.02 -7.54
C ASN A 152 22.82 2.11 -6.61
N ILE A 153 23.97 1.65 -7.13
CA ILE A 153 25.24 1.60 -6.40
C ILE A 153 25.78 3.02 -6.22
N SER A 154 26.25 3.30 -5.01
CA SER A 154 26.81 4.61 -4.66
C SER A 154 27.91 5.03 -5.68
N GLY A 155 27.77 6.25 -6.20
CA GLY A 155 28.65 6.79 -7.26
C GLY A 155 28.34 6.32 -8.68
N THR A 156 27.47 5.31 -8.87
CA THR A 156 27.04 4.82 -10.19
C THR A 156 25.58 4.37 -10.13
N PRO A 157 24.62 5.30 -10.13
CA PRO A 157 23.21 5.01 -9.83
C PRO A 157 22.47 4.17 -10.87
N ASN A 158 23.05 3.96 -12.05
CA ASN A 158 22.56 3.05 -13.10
C ASN A 158 23.25 1.68 -13.09
N LYS A 159 24.03 1.37 -12.04
CA LYS A 159 24.70 0.08 -11.83
C LYS A 159 23.90 -0.79 -10.89
N LEU A 160 23.79 -2.08 -11.23
CA LEU A 160 23.42 -3.15 -10.32
C LEU A 160 24.55 -4.16 -10.19
N GLN A 161 24.61 -4.86 -9.08
CA GLN A 161 25.62 -5.87 -8.77
C GLN A 161 24.95 -7.01 -8.01
N TRP A 162 25.34 -8.25 -8.27
CA TRP A 162 24.79 -9.42 -7.59
C TRP A 162 25.88 -10.19 -6.86
N SER A 163 25.49 -10.88 -5.77
CA SER A 163 26.36 -11.76 -4.98
C SER A 163 26.71 -13.04 -5.74
N ASP A 164 27.51 -13.88 -5.15
CA ASP A 164 27.66 -15.25 -5.64
C ASP A 164 26.40 -16.09 -5.37
N ILE A 165 26.24 -17.18 -6.07
CA ILE A 165 25.08 -18.08 -5.91
C ILE A 165 25.04 -18.67 -4.50
N ASN A 166 23.93 -18.54 -3.81
CA ASN A 166 23.72 -18.97 -2.42
C ASN A 166 24.76 -18.43 -1.42
N ASP A 167 25.50 -17.37 -1.79
CA ASP A 167 26.49 -16.74 -0.92
C ASP A 167 26.40 -15.20 -1.00
N GLU A 168 25.68 -14.63 -0.09
CA GLU A 168 25.50 -13.18 0.04
C GLU A 168 26.75 -12.46 0.55
N THR A 169 27.79 -13.17 0.93
CA THR A 169 29.05 -12.58 1.42
C THR A 169 30.08 -12.32 0.31
N ASN A 170 29.97 -13.03 -0.80
CA ASN A 170 30.90 -12.89 -1.93
C ASN A 170 30.34 -11.95 -3.01
N TRP A 171 30.99 -10.80 -3.19
CA TRP A 171 30.65 -9.77 -4.16
C TRP A 171 31.78 -9.48 -5.14
N THR A 172 32.77 -10.37 -5.19
CA THR A 172 33.95 -10.20 -6.06
C THR A 172 33.75 -10.97 -7.34
N SER A 173 33.71 -10.27 -8.49
CA SER A 173 33.66 -10.90 -9.79
C SER A 173 34.97 -11.61 -10.12
N GLY A 174 34.90 -12.78 -10.76
CA GLY A 174 36.07 -13.56 -11.13
C GLY A 174 35.74 -14.97 -11.59
N ASN A 175 36.72 -15.71 -12.10
CA ASN A 175 36.50 -17.04 -12.66
C ASN A 175 36.02 -18.12 -11.67
N ALA A 176 36.15 -17.85 -10.37
CA ALA A 176 35.73 -18.76 -9.30
C ALA A 176 34.40 -18.34 -8.64
N SER A 177 33.75 -17.31 -9.15
CA SER A 177 32.51 -16.74 -8.58
C SER A 177 31.51 -16.44 -9.68
N GLN A 178 30.22 -16.55 -9.35
CA GLN A 178 29.15 -16.08 -10.23
C GLN A 178 28.75 -14.62 -9.93
N SER A 179 29.41 -13.99 -8.95
CA SER A 179 29.22 -12.57 -8.68
C SER A 179 29.72 -11.71 -9.82
N ASP A 180 28.91 -10.74 -10.24
CA ASP A 180 29.30 -9.76 -11.26
C ASP A 180 28.39 -8.53 -11.16
N TYR A 181 28.50 -7.60 -12.10
CA TYR A 181 27.72 -6.39 -12.17
C TYR A 181 27.32 -6.03 -13.60
N GLN A 182 26.28 -5.23 -13.72
CA GLN A 182 25.85 -4.63 -14.99
C GLN A 182 25.62 -3.13 -14.82
N ILE A 183 26.10 -2.35 -15.78
CA ILE A 183 25.74 -0.93 -15.92
C ILE A 183 24.74 -0.82 -17.06
N ILE A 184 23.55 -0.27 -16.76
CA ILE A 184 22.53 -0.04 -17.77
C ILE A 184 22.74 1.37 -18.31
N ALA A 185 23.14 1.47 -19.58
CA ALA A 185 23.53 2.74 -20.18
C ALA A 185 22.34 3.66 -20.45
N ASP A 186 21.19 3.07 -20.81
CA ASP A 186 19.99 3.80 -21.23
C ASP A 186 18.93 3.81 -20.11
N GLY A 187 18.13 4.86 -20.03
CA GLY A 187 16.95 4.93 -19.16
C GLY A 187 17.13 5.74 -17.88
N GLY A 188 18.30 6.26 -17.58
CA GLY A 188 18.58 7.06 -16.39
C GLY A 188 18.99 6.23 -15.17
N ASN A 189 18.76 6.75 -13.98
CA ASN A 189 19.11 6.09 -12.73
C ASN A 189 18.14 4.94 -12.41
N ILE A 190 18.61 3.92 -11.68
CA ILE A 190 17.75 2.87 -11.16
C ILE A 190 16.93 3.45 -10.00
N THR A 191 15.62 3.37 -10.10
CA THR A 191 14.65 3.88 -9.14
C THR A 191 13.97 2.79 -8.32
N GLY A 192 14.09 1.54 -8.74
CA GLY A 192 13.56 0.40 -8.02
C GLY A 192 14.02 -0.93 -8.63
N ILE A 193 13.89 -1.98 -7.85
CA ILE A 193 14.14 -3.34 -8.30
C ILE A 193 13.17 -4.30 -7.60
N THR A 194 12.66 -5.27 -8.34
CA THR A 194 11.88 -6.38 -7.79
C THR A 194 12.56 -7.70 -8.10
N GLY A 195 12.29 -8.73 -7.32
CA GLY A 195 12.97 -10.01 -7.40
C GLY A 195 12.02 -11.19 -7.59
N GLY A 196 12.49 -12.39 -7.33
CA GLY A 196 11.79 -13.65 -7.51
C GLY A 196 12.48 -14.54 -8.52
N GLU A 197 11.75 -15.21 -9.41
CA GLU A 197 12.32 -16.06 -10.46
C GLU A 197 13.16 -15.25 -11.47
N PHE A 198 12.78 -14.02 -11.70
CA PHE A 198 13.51 -13.02 -12.48
C PHE A 198 13.47 -11.67 -11.74
N GLY A 199 14.40 -10.79 -12.05
CA GLY A 199 14.40 -9.41 -11.55
C GLY A 199 13.76 -8.45 -12.57
N LEU A 200 13.07 -7.44 -12.09
CA LEU A 200 12.70 -6.26 -12.87
C LEU A 200 13.44 -5.06 -12.32
N VAL A 201 14.24 -4.44 -13.17
CA VAL A 201 15.00 -3.22 -12.87
C VAL A 201 14.23 -2.03 -13.43
N PHE A 202 13.74 -1.19 -12.56
CA PHE A 202 13.04 0.05 -12.92
C PHE A 202 14.05 1.18 -12.97
N LEU A 203 14.09 1.86 -14.11
CA LEU A 203 14.86 3.08 -14.31
C LEU A 203 13.88 4.26 -14.50
N GLU A 204 14.39 5.46 -14.50
CA GLU A 204 13.56 6.66 -14.70
C GLU A 204 12.73 6.58 -15.99
N ARG A 205 13.27 6.02 -17.07
CA ARG A 205 12.62 5.96 -18.39
C ARG A 205 12.76 4.62 -19.10
N ALA A 206 13.04 3.55 -18.37
CA ALA A 206 13.12 2.21 -18.93
C ALA A 206 12.78 1.15 -17.90
N ILE A 207 12.39 -0.03 -18.35
CA ILE A 207 12.21 -1.22 -17.54
C ILE A 207 13.00 -2.35 -18.19
N VAL A 208 13.86 -2.99 -17.40
CA VAL A 208 14.75 -4.05 -17.85
C VAL A 208 14.49 -5.32 -17.04
N ARG A 209 14.30 -6.42 -17.72
CA ARG A 209 14.22 -7.76 -17.11
C ARG A 209 15.59 -8.37 -16.97
N MET A 210 15.90 -8.87 -15.78
CA MET A 210 17.11 -9.60 -15.43
C MET A 210 16.75 -11.07 -15.28
N SER A 211 17.22 -11.93 -16.20
CA SER A 211 16.92 -13.36 -16.25
C SER A 211 18.18 -14.19 -16.08
N TYR A 212 18.15 -15.18 -15.19
CA TYR A 212 19.28 -16.09 -15.03
C TYR A 212 19.40 -17.05 -16.21
N ILE A 213 20.58 -17.12 -16.83
CA ILE A 213 20.87 -17.96 -17.99
C ILE A 213 22.01 -18.95 -17.74
N GLY A 214 22.69 -18.88 -16.59
CA GLY A 214 23.83 -19.71 -16.25
C GLY A 214 25.16 -19.23 -16.85
N SER A 215 26.21 -20.00 -16.57
CA SER A 215 27.57 -19.70 -17.04
C SER A 215 27.64 -19.61 -18.58
N PRO A 216 28.45 -18.71 -19.19
CA PRO A 216 29.41 -17.84 -18.52
C PRO A 216 28.92 -16.45 -18.14
N PHE A 217 27.70 -16.05 -18.53
CA PHE A 217 27.20 -14.68 -18.35
C PHE A 217 26.29 -14.50 -17.15
N PHE A 218 25.80 -15.59 -16.53
CA PHE A 218 24.92 -15.68 -15.38
C PHE A 218 23.56 -14.99 -15.58
N PHE A 219 23.53 -13.71 -15.94
CA PHE A 219 22.28 -12.96 -16.16
C PHE A 219 22.25 -12.33 -17.55
N GLN A 220 21.08 -12.42 -18.17
CA GLN A 220 20.70 -11.70 -19.37
C GLN A 220 19.80 -10.52 -18.99
N PHE A 221 19.98 -9.41 -19.69
CA PHE A 221 19.23 -8.17 -19.47
C PHE A 221 18.44 -7.81 -20.73
N ASP A 222 17.13 -7.95 -20.66
CA ASP A 222 16.22 -7.67 -21.77
C ASP A 222 15.42 -6.40 -21.48
N THR A 223 15.49 -5.41 -22.35
CA THR A 223 14.69 -4.18 -22.20
C THR A 223 13.25 -4.46 -22.56
N ILE A 224 12.32 -4.37 -21.58
CA ILE A 224 10.89 -4.53 -21.78
C ILE A 224 10.28 -3.25 -22.33
N SER A 225 10.69 -2.10 -21.79
CA SER A 225 10.19 -0.79 -22.21
C SER A 225 11.32 0.22 -22.33
N ARG A 226 11.22 1.06 -23.38
CA ARG A 226 12.02 2.27 -23.57
C ARG A 226 11.09 3.48 -23.60
N GLY A 227 11.42 4.52 -22.85
CA GLY A 227 10.60 5.73 -22.71
C GLY A 227 9.54 5.67 -21.60
N LEU A 228 9.19 4.48 -21.09
CA LEU A 228 8.35 4.29 -19.93
C LEU A 228 9.17 3.62 -18.83
N GLY A 229 9.25 4.23 -17.68
CA GLY A 229 9.96 3.74 -16.49
C GLY A 229 9.22 4.13 -15.21
N CYS A 230 9.93 4.16 -14.10
CA CYS A 230 9.40 4.60 -12.81
C CYS A 230 10.31 5.68 -12.25
N ASN A 231 9.82 6.92 -12.09
CA ASN A 231 10.63 8.00 -11.51
C ASN A 231 10.36 8.23 -10.02
N THR A 232 9.43 7.50 -9.41
CA THR A 232 9.13 7.57 -7.98
C THR A 232 9.52 6.27 -7.28
N ALA A 233 10.70 6.24 -6.70
CA ALA A 233 11.32 5.04 -6.13
C ALA A 233 10.43 4.28 -5.12
N GLY A 234 9.69 4.99 -4.27
CA GLY A 234 8.81 4.39 -3.27
C GLY A 234 7.52 3.78 -3.83
N SER A 235 7.21 3.97 -5.11
CA SER A 235 5.96 3.48 -5.72
C SER A 235 6.01 2.03 -6.17
N VAL A 236 7.21 1.44 -6.25
CA VAL A 236 7.40 0.06 -6.75
C VAL A 236 7.06 -0.93 -5.65
N THR A 237 6.16 -1.83 -5.95
CA THR A 237 5.83 -2.99 -5.11
C THR A 237 5.53 -4.21 -5.96
N GLN A 238 5.55 -5.40 -5.36
CA GLN A 238 5.41 -6.65 -6.10
C GLN A 238 4.54 -7.65 -5.36
N TYR A 239 3.68 -8.33 -6.09
CA TYR A 239 3.00 -9.53 -5.63
C TYR A 239 3.23 -10.67 -6.60
N ARG A 240 3.89 -11.74 -6.14
CA ARG A 240 4.36 -12.85 -6.98
C ARG A 240 5.23 -12.32 -8.13
N ASN A 241 4.87 -12.57 -9.38
CA ASN A 241 5.61 -12.16 -10.57
C ASN A 241 5.10 -10.85 -11.19
N VAL A 242 4.13 -10.18 -10.57
CA VAL A 242 3.58 -8.91 -11.06
C VAL A 242 4.08 -7.77 -10.19
N SER A 243 4.75 -6.82 -10.81
CA SER A 243 5.19 -5.57 -10.18
C SER A 243 4.23 -4.44 -10.53
N TYR A 244 3.97 -3.57 -9.56
CA TYR A 244 3.14 -2.39 -9.69
C TYR A 244 3.98 -1.15 -9.41
N PHE A 245 3.79 -0.10 -10.18
CA PHE A 245 4.61 1.10 -10.09
C PHE A 245 3.90 2.34 -10.63
N LEU A 246 4.44 3.52 -10.30
CA LEU A 246 4.01 4.80 -10.86
C LEU A 246 5.02 5.26 -11.92
N ALA A 247 4.53 5.46 -13.14
CA ALA A 247 5.25 6.13 -14.22
C ALA A 247 4.88 7.63 -14.30
N ASP A 248 5.40 8.34 -15.30
CA ASP A 248 5.16 9.77 -15.49
C ASP A 248 3.69 10.11 -15.80
N ASP A 249 2.95 9.18 -16.37
CA ASP A 249 1.56 9.35 -16.84
C ASP A 249 0.53 8.53 -16.06
N GLY A 250 0.96 7.81 -15.00
CA GLY A 250 0.04 7.09 -14.12
C GLY A 250 0.53 5.74 -13.62
N PHE A 251 -0.41 4.94 -13.15
CA PHE A 251 -0.16 3.66 -12.51
C PHE A 251 -0.16 2.51 -13.51
N TYR A 252 0.83 1.62 -13.36
CA TYR A 252 1.06 0.48 -14.24
C TYR A 252 1.31 -0.81 -13.46
N SER A 253 1.04 -1.93 -14.12
CA SER A 253 1.49 -3.26 -13.73
C SER A 253 2.40 -3.85 -14.81
N CYS A 254 3.40 -4.65 -14.39
CA CYS A 254 4.33 -5.35 -15.28
C CYS A 254 4.52 -6.79 -14.78
N ASP A 255 4.30 -7.77 -15.67
CA ASP A 255 4.48 -9.20 -15.38
C ASP A 255 5.85 -9.76 -15.83
N GLY A 256 6.74 -8.87 -16.27
CA GLY A 256 8.04 -9.24 -16.81
C GLY A 256 8.06 -9.45 -18.32
N THR A 257 6.91 -9.33 -18.99
CA THR A 257 6.77 -9.42 -20.46
C THR A 257 5.90 -8.29 -21.02
N SER A 258 4.83 -7.99 -20.34
CA SER A 258 3.84 -6.97 -20.73
C SER A 258 3.68 -5.90 -19.66
N ILE A 259 3.34 -4.70 -20.10
CA ILE A 259 3.06 -3.55 -19.24
C ILE A 259 1.64 -3.11 -19.51
N VAL A 260 0.84 -2.98 -18.46
CA VAL A 260 -0.57 -2.59 -18.55
C VAL A 260 -0.82 -1.35 -17.70
N ASN A 261 -1.41 -0.31 -18.30
CA ASN A 261 -1.88 0.85 -17.56
C ASN A 261 -3.16 0.49 -16.80
N ILE A 262 -3.16 0.68 -15.48
CA ILE A 262 -4.28 0.32 -14.60
C ILE A 262 -5.07 1.53 -14.10
N GLY A 263 -4.56 2.75 -14.27
CA GLY A 263 -5.16 3.98 -13.74
C GLY A 263 -5.77 4.92 -14.79
N THR A 264 -5.53 4.70 -16.09
CA THR A 264 -6.01 5.57 -17.18
C THR A 264 -7.54 5.68 -17.20
N ASN A 265 -8.04 6.91 -17.28
CA ASN A 265 -9.47 7.24 -17.23
C ASN A 265 -10.18 6.80 -15.93
N LYS A 266 -9.42 6.43 -14.90
CA LYS A 266 -9.94 6.04 -13.59
C LYS A 266 -9.48 6.99 -12.50
N VAL A 267 -8.15 7.05 -12.23
CA VAL A 267 -7.59 7.75 -11.06
C VAL A 267 -6.31 8.54 -11.34
N ASN A 268 -5.72 8.45 -12.54
CA ASN A 268 -4.43 9.08 -12.81
C ASN A 268 -4.50 10.61 -12.67
N LYS A 269 -5.53 11.24 -13.23
CA LYS A 269 -5.73 12.69 -13.11
C LYS A 269 -5.98 13.09 -11.66
N TYR A 270 -6.85 12.38 -10.96
CA TYR A 270 -7.12 12.61 -9.53
C TYR A 270 -5.84 12.55 -8.70
N PHE A 271 -4.99 11.56 -8.94
CA PHE A 271 -3.70 11.43 -8.24
C PHE A 271 -2.83 12.67 -8.46
N TYR A 272 -2.59 13.08 -9.71
CA TYR A 272 -1.74 14.24 -10.00
C TYR A 272 -2.35 15.57 -9.53
N ASP A 273 -3.67 15.72 -9.57
CA ASP A 273 -4.37 16.92 -9.06
C ASP A 273 -4.27 17.04 -7.53
N THR A 274 -4.12 15.92 -6.81
CA THR A 274 -4.08 15.89 -5.34
C THR A 274 -2.68 15.70 -4.76
N LEU A 275 -1.69 15.34 -5.57
CA LEU A 275 -0.31 15.06 -5.13
C LEU A 275 0.40 16.34 -4.67
N ASN A 276 1.08 16.25 -3.53
CA ASN A 276 2.11 17.23 -3.16
C ASN A 276 3.43 16.86 -3.87
N VAL A 277 3.67 17.46 -5.04
CA VAL A 277 4.83 17.16 -5.90
C VAL A 277 6.16 17.37 -5.18
N SER A 278 6.26 18.37 -4.27
CA SER A 278 7.50 18.64 -3.53
C SER A 278 7.92 17.52 -2.58
N GLN A 279 6.99 16.64 -2.21
CA GLN A 279 7.21 15.51 -1.31
C GLN A 279 6.98 14.14 -1.98
N GLN A 280 6.91 14.08 -3.30
CA GLN A 280 6.64 12.85 -4.05
C GLN A 280 7.61 11.71 -3.69
N ASP A 281 8.87 12.01 -3.40
CA ASP A 281 9.88 11.03 -2.99
C ASP A 281 9.57 10.30 -1.66
N THR A 282 8.64 10.84 -0.86
CA THR A 282 8.17 10.20 0.37
C THR A 282 7.07 9.16 0.14
N MET A 283 6.68 8.95 -1.10
CA MET A 283 5.69 7.93 -1.48
C MET A 283 6.14 6.53 -1.07
N SER A 284 5.19 5.68 -0.71
CA SER A 284 5.43 4.26 -0.41
C SER A 284 4.32 3.39 -0.96
N ALA A 285 4.65 2.15 -1.24
CA ALA A 285 3.70 1.17 -1.74
C ALA A 285 3.82 -0.15 -0.97
N ALA A 286 2.69 -0.81 -0.77
CA ALA A 286 2.63 -2.10 -0.12
C ALA A 286 1.52 -2.98 -0.74
N ILE A 287 1.63 -4.28 -0.51
CA ILE A 287 0.66 -5.28 -0.95
C ILE A 287 -0.11 -5.77 0.26
N ASP A 288 -1.43 -5.91 0.14
CA ASP A 288 -2.27 -6.70 1.02
C ASP A 288 -2.79 -7.92 0.24
N PRO A 289 -2.15 -9.09 0.40
CA PRO A 289 -2.54 -10.29 -0.34
C PRO A 289 -3.85 -10.91 0.18
N ILE A 290 -4.29 -10.58 1.39
CA ILE A 290 -5.53 -11.12 1.97
C ILE A 290 -6.73 -10.51 1.26
N ASN A 291 -6.71 -9.20 1.08
CA ASN A 291 -7.78 -8.44 0.43
C ASN A 291 -7.53 -8.21 -1.08
N ASN A 292 -6.44 -8.74 -1.63
CA ASN A 292 -6.02 -8.55 -3.02
C ASN A 292 -5.79 -7.06 -3.38
N LEU A 293 -5.09 -6.32 -2.52
CA LEU A 293 -4.88 -4.89 -2.68
C LEU A 293 -3.42 -4.53 -2.93
N VAL A 294 -3.23 -3.64 -3.91
CA VAL A 294 -2.05 -2.79 -4.01
C VAL A 294 -2.42 -1.44 -3.44
N ILE A 295 -1.61 -0.92 -2.55
CA ILE A 295 -1.87 0.33 -1.86
C ILE A 295 -0.66 1.25 -2.03
N TRP A 296 -0.90 2.48 -2.48
CA TRP A 296 0.10 3.54 -2.55
C TRP A 296 -0.25 4.63 -1.54
N ASN A 297 0.70 4.95 -0.70
CA ASN A 297 0.63 6.06 0.24
C ASN A 297 1.38 7.25 -0.33
N TYR A 298 0.69 8.37 -0.53
CA TYR A 298 1.30 9.58 -1.08
C TYR A 298 0.91 10.83 -0.29
N PRO A 299 1.82 11.85 -0.24
CA PRO A 299 1.55 13.12 0.42
C PRO A 299 0.52 13.91 -0.39
N ASN A 300 -0.52 14.41 0.28
CA ASN A 300 -1.58 15.19 -0.33
C ASN A 300 -1.27 16.69 -0.29
N ALA A 301 -1.59 17.43 -1.36
CA ALA A 301 -1.41 18.88 -1.45
C ALA A 301 -2.22 19.68 -0.41
N SER A 302 -3.31 19.10 0.11
CA SER A 302 -4.11 19.70 1.19
C SER A 302 -3.53 19.49 2.59
N GLY A 303 -2.41 18.80 2.72
CA GLY A 303 -1.81 18.33 3.97
C GLY A 303 -2.27 16.92 4.35
N GLY A 304 -1.44 16.20 5.12
CA GLY A 304 -1.66 14.78 5.43
C GLY A 304 -1.31 13.85 4.27
N ARG A 305 -1.78 12.61 4.36
CA ARG A 305 -1.46 11.56 3.39
C ARG A 305 -2.73 10.84 2.93
N THR A 306 -2.67 10.36 1.70
CA THR A 306 -3.77 9.61 1.07
C THR A 306 -3.26 8.24 0.65
N LEU A 307 -4.04 7.22 0.95
CA LEU A 307 -3.88 5.88 0.40
C LEU A 307 -4.71 5.77 -0.86
N LEU A 308 -4.08 5.42 -1.97
CA LEU A 308 -4.77 5.02 -3.20
C LEU A 308 -4.75 3.49 -3.27
N ILE A 309 -5.91 2.89 -3.33
CA ILE A 309 -6.12 1.45 -3.15
C ILE A 309 -6.63 0.85 -4.46
N TYR A 310 -5.90 -0.13 -4.98
CA TYR A 310 -6.28 -0.89 -6.16
C TYR A 310 -6.49 -2.36 -5.82
N ASN A 311 -7.67 -2.88 -6.07
CA ASN A 311 -7.94 -4.31 -5.97
C ASN A 311 -7.69 -4.98 -7.32
N TRP A 312 -6.61 -5.79 -7.41
CA TRP A 312 -6.21 -6.39 -8.69
C TRP A 312 -7.15 -7.51 -9.18
N GLN A 313 -7.94 -8.12 -8.29
CA GLN A 313 -8.88 -9.17 -8.67
C GLN A 313 -10.12 -8.61 -9.37
N VAL A 314 -10.65 -7.51 -8.86
CA VAL A 314 -11.85 -6.87 -9.40
C VAL A 314 -11.53 -5.65 -10.27
N GLN A 315 -10.26 -5.23 -10.33
CA GLN A 315 -9.73 -4.11 -11.10
C GLN A 315 -10.41 -2.76 -10.78
N LYS A 316 -10.79 -2.56 -9.51
CA LYS A 316 -11.44 -1.36 -9.00
C LYS A 316 -10.53 -0.59 -8.07
N TRP A 317 -10.80 0.71 -7.97
CA TRP A 317 -10.07 1.65 -7.13
C TRP A 317 -10.92 2.18 -5.98
N SER A 318 -10.24 2.63 -4.93
CA SER A 318 -10.77 3.46 -3.85
C SER A 318 -9.66 4.27 -3.20
N SER A 319 -10.00 5.09 -2.23
CA SER A 319 -9.04 5.86 -1.44
C SER A 319 -9.25 5.65 0.05
N ALA A 320 -8.22 6.01 0.84
CA ALA A 320 -8.35 6.19 2.28
C ALA A 320 -7.45 7.33 2.74
N THR A 321 -7.78 7.92 3.88
CA THR A 321 -6.93 8.92 4.55
C THR A 321 -6.13 8.25 5.65
N THR A 322 -4.89 8.69 5.84
CA THR A 322 -4.00 8.17 6.89
C THR A 322 -3.03 9.24 7.36
N ASP A 323 -2.54 9.09 8.57
CA ASP A 323 -1.41 9.87 9.11
C ASP A 323 -0.08 9.07 9.05
N VAL A 324 -0.14 7.81 8.61
CA VAL A 324 1.03 6.91 8.53
C VAL A 324 2.02 7.40 7.47
N ASP A 325 3.29 7.58 7.82
CA ASP A 325 4.32 8.12 6.92
C ASP A 325 4.67 7.16 5.77
N TYR A 326 4.91 5.89 6.08
CA TYR A 326 5.24 4.87 5.08
C TYR A 326 4.47 3.58 5.36
N ILE A 327 3.85 3.01 4.34
CA ILE A 327 3.20 1.71 4.42
C ILE A 327 4.15 0.59 4.04
N VAL A 328 3.97 -0.57 4.68
CA VAL A 328 4.77 -1.77 4.47
C VAL A 328 3.93 -3.04 4.63
N SER A 329 4.34 -4.09 3.96
CA SER A 329 3.78 -5.43 4.18
C SER A 329 4.52 -6.08 5.35
N LEU A 330 3.81 -6.40 6.42
CA LEU A 330 4.36 -7.00 7.63
C LEU A 330 3.81 -8.40 7.88
N SER A 331 4.34 -9.07 8.87
CA SER A 331 3.75 -10.25 9.49
C SER A 331 3.83 -10.12 11.00
N ASN A 332 2.88 -10.68 11.72
CA ASN A 332 2.96 -10.67 13.17
C ASN A 332 4.11 -11.58 13.64
N THR A 333 4.76 -11.18 14.73
CA THR A 333 5.88 -11.91 15.32
C THR A 333 5.44 -13.12 16.16
N GLY A 334 4.13 -13.31 16.34
CA GLY A 334 3.57 -14.19 17.36
C GLY A 334 3.66 -13.57 18.75
N TYR A 335 2.89 -14.12 19.67
CA TYR A 335 2.92 -13.73 21.08
C TYR A 335 3.26 -14.94 21.91
N THR A 336 4.10 -14.77 22.92
CA THR A 336 4.25 -15.75 24.00
C THR A 336 3.13 -15.54 25.03
N LEU A 337 2.88 -16.51 25.89
CA LEU A 337 1.91 -16.35 26.97
C LEU A 337 2.26 -15.15 27.86
N GLU A 338 3.55 -14.97 28.14
CA GLU A 338 4.07 -13.83 28.89
C GLU A 338 3.86 -12.51 28.12
N GLY A 339 3.89 -12.56 26.79
CA GLY A 339 3.62 -11.38 25.94
C GLY A 339 2.14 -10.95 25.96
N LEU A 340 1.21 -11.81 26.43
CA LEU A 340 -0.19 -11.45 26.61
C LEU A 340 -0.44 -10.65 27.90
N ASP A 341 0.50 -10.58 28.82
CA ASP A 341 0.39 -9.78 30.06
C ASP A 341 0.19 -8.29 29.80
N ILE A 342 0.54 -7.82 28.59
CA ILE A 342 0.27 -6.44 28.15
C ILE A 342 -1.23 -6.07 28.15
N TYR A 343 -2.12 -7.07 28.05
CA TYR A 343 -3.57 -6.85 28.10
C TYR A 343 -4.13 -6.78 29.53
N GLY A 344 -3.30 -7.12 30.54
CA GLY A 344 -3.61 -7.01 31.97
C GLY A 344 -4.64 -8.05 32.48
N SER A 345 -5.56 -8.52 31.67
CA SER A 345 -6.48 -9.62 32.00
C SER A 345 -6.85 -10.42 30.76
N ILE A 346 -7.29 -11.65 30.94
CA ILE A 346 -7.69 -12.55 29.84
C ILE A 346 -8.93 -11.99 29.11
N GLU A 347 -9.82 -11.30 29.81
CA GLU A 347 -11.02 -10.69 29.23
C GLU A 347 -10.69 -9.52 28.30
N ALA A 348 -9.53 -8.87 28.50
CA ALA A 348 -9.07 -7.77 27.66
C ALA A 348 -8.31 -8.25 26.40
N VAL A 349 -8.04 -9.54 26.29
CA VAL A 349 -7.37 -10.11 25.11
C VAL A 349 -8.30 -10.01 23.90
N PRO A 350 -7.88 -9.40 22.77
CA PRO A 350 -8.77 -9.03 21.68
C PRO A 350 -9.23 -10.19 20.79
N ALA A 351 -8.69 -11.40 21.01
CA ALA A 351 -9.04 -12.59 20.24
C ALA A 351 -8.96 -13.85 21.11
N SER A 352 -9.61 -14.95 20.68
CA SER A 352 -9.48 -16.25 21.34
C SER A 352 -8.02 -16.69 21.38
N LEU A 353 -7.61 -17.37 22.46
CA LEU A 353 -6.25 -17.91 22.62
C LEU A 353 -5.87 -18.92 21.52
N ASP A 354 -6.86 -19.49 20.83
CA ASP A 354 -6.66 -20.38 19.68
C ASP A 354 -6.52 -19.64 18.35
N ASP A 355 -6.65 -18.31 18.33
CA ASP A 355 -6.58 -17.53 17.10
C ASP A 355 -5.16 -17.59 16.51
N ARG A 356 -5.11 -17.74 15.18
CA ARG A 356 -3.86 -17.71 14.39
C ARG A 356 -3.08 -16.39 14.56
N LEU A 357 -3.73 -15.36 15.09
CA LEU A 357 -3.08 -14.09 15.45
C LEU A 357 -1.86 -14.33 16.36
N TRP A 358 -1.95 -15.31 17.26
CA TRP A 358 -0.90 -15.60 18.23
C TRP A 358 0.23 -16.46 17.68
N ALA A 359 -0.03 -17.20 16.60
CA ALA A 359 0.93 -18.18 16.06
C ALA A 359 2.13 -17.58 15.31
N GLY A 360 2.15 -16.27 15.03
CA GLY A 360 3.21 -15.62 14.26
C GLY A 360 3.20 -15.93 12.76
N GLY A 361 3.75 -15.03 11.96
CA GLY A 361 3.86 -15.16 10.50
C GLY A 361 2.55 -14.97 9.74
N LYS A 362 1.46 -14.54 10.39
CA LYS A 362 0.25 -14.09 9.71
C LYS A 362 0.54 -12.71 9.10
N TYR A 363 0.15 -12.55 7.85
CA TYR A 363 0.26 -11.27 7.16
C TYR A 363 -0.49 -10.16 7.92
N LEU A 364 0.14 -9.00 8.01
CA LEU A 364 -0.43 -7.77 8.52
C LEU A 364 -0.14 -6.62 7.55
N PHE A 365 -1.16 -5.89 7.15
CA PHE A 365 -0.95 -4.60 6.51
C PHE A 365 -0.59 -3.57 7.58
N GLY A 366 0.52 -2.90 7.41
CA GLY A 366 1.04 -1.98 8.40
C GLY A 366 1.87 -0.86 7.80
N GLY A 367 2.61 -0.19 8.66
CA GLY A 367 3.45 0.93 8.28
C GLY A 367 4.36 1.40 9.39
N VAL A 368 5.00 2.51 9.14
CA VAL A 368 5.73 3.29 10.14
C VAL A 368 5.17 4.70 10.17
N ASP A 369 4.90 5.19 11.37
CA ASP A 369 4.38 6.52 11.64
C ASP A 369 5.31 7.22 12.61
N THR A 370 6.05 8.19 12.13
CA THR A 370 7.10 8.93 12.85
C THR A 370 8.06 7.98 13.59
N THR A 371 7.76 7.58 14.81
CA THR A 371 8.60 6.73 15.66
C THR A 371 7.97 5.36 15.98
N TYR A 372 6.78 5.07 15.45
CA TYR A 372 6.05 3.85 15.75
C TYR A 372 6.00 2.91 14.54
N VAL A 373 6.02 1.63 14.80
CA VAL A 373 5.50 0.65 13.84
C VAL A 373 4.01 0.52 14.10
N VAL A 374 3.21 0.61 13.03
CA VAL A 374 1.75 0.58 13.10
C VAL A 374 1.17 -0.54 12.25
N THR A 375 -0.04 -0.97 12.59
CA THR A 375 -0.82 -1.94 11.79
C THR A 375 -2.23 -1.41 11.57
N PHE A 376 -2.82 -1.72 10.42
CA PHE A 376 -4.20 -1.36 10.11
C PHE A 376 -5.15 -2.45 10.61
N THR A 377 -5.36 -2.49 11.92
CA THR A 377 -6.18 -3.48 12.64
C THR A 377 -7.20 -2.82 13.56
N GLY A 378 -7.36 -1.51 13.48
CA GLY A 378 -8.31 -0.75 14.29
C GLY A 378 -9.75 -0.91 13.83
N THR A 379 -10.63 -0.10 14.38
CA THR A 379 -12.03 -0.02 13.98
C THR A 379 -12.16 0.52 12.54
N ALA A 380 -13.33 0.32 11.93
CA ALA A 380 -13.63 0.89 10.63
C ALA A 380 -13.45 2.43 10.66
N ALA A 381 -12.65 2.95 9.73
CA ALA A 381 -12.50 4.38 9.54
C ALA A 381 -13.83 4.99 9.06
N THR A 382 -14.05 6.29 9.33
CA THR A 382 -15.24 6.99 8.84
C THR A 382 -15.23 6.99 7.32
N ALA A 383 -16.12 6.20 6.73
CA ALA A 383 -16.19 6.01 5.29
C ALA A 383 -17.14 7.00 4.62
N THR A 384 -16.86 7.31 3.37
CA THR A 384 -17.76 8.10 2.51
C THR A 384 -17.88 7.41 1.16
N ILE A 385 -19.12 7.15 0.71
CA ILE A 385 -19.44 6.62 -0.61
C ILE A 385 -20.43 7.58 -1.25
N THR A 386 -20.05 8.22 -2.35
CA THR A 386 -20.91 9.19 -3.04
C THR A 386 -21.14 8.73 -4.48
N ILE A 387 -22.41 8.45 -4.81
CA ILE A 387 -22.84 8.10 -6.17
C ILE A 387 -22.83 9.36 -7.04
N GLY A 388 -22.48 9.22 -8.29
CA GLY A 388 -22.56 10.28 -9.30
C GLY A 388 -24.00 10.79 -9.49
N ASP A 389 -24.17 11.76 -10.38
CA ASP A 389 -25.45 12.38 -10.60
C ASP A 389 -26.45 11.38 -11.24
N ILE A 390 -27.53 11.09 -10.53
CA ILE A 390 -28.65 10.29 -10.98
C ILE A 390 -29.62 11.24 -11.67
N GLU A 391 -29.97 10.97 -12.92
CA GLU A 391 -30.90 11.79 -13.70
C GLU A 391 -32.21 11.03 -13.96
N ASP A 392 -33.33 11.58 -13.55
CA ASP A 392 -34.67 11.01 -13.78
C ASP A 392 -35.33 11.49 -15.09
N GLY A 393 -34.68 12.36 -15.88
CA GLY A 393 -35.23 12.95 -17.10
C GLY A 393 -36.29 14.04 -16.87
N TYR A 394 -36.80 14.15 -15.66
CA TYR A 394 -37.79 15.16 -15.21
C TYR A 394 -37.46 15.63 -13.78
N ASN A 395 -38.12 16.67 -13.33
CA ASN A 395 -38.00 17.07 -11.91
C ASN A 395 -38.70 16.04 -11.01
N SER A 396 -37.96 15.52 -10.05
CA SER A 396 -38.44 14.56 -9.06
C SER A 396 -38.07 14.97 -7.63
N VAL A 397 -38.71 14.33 -6.68
CA VAL A 397 -38.41 14.48 -5.24
C VAL A 397 -37.95 13.13 -4.74
N VAL A 398 -36.71 13.08 -4.22
CA VAL A 398 -36.24 11.95 -3.43
C VAL A 398 -36.87 12.00 -2.07
N LYS A 399 -37.63 10.96 -1.70
CA LYS A 399 -38.37 10.87 -0.41
C LYS A 399 -37.66 9.99 0.61
N VAL A 400 -37.10 8.87 0.17
CA VAL A 400 -36.44 7.89 1.04
C VAL A 400 -35.22 7.33 0.31
N VAL A 401 -34.13 7.20 1.04
CA VAL A 401 -32.96 6.41 0.63
C VAL A 401 -32.78 5.26 1.62
N ARG A 402 -32.55 4.05 1.12
CA ARG A 402 -32.24 2.86 1.94
C ARG A 402 -30.86 2.33 1.58
N PRO A 403 -29.82 2.68 2.34
CA PRO A 403 -28.53 2.03 2.19
C PRO A 403 -28.63 0.54 2.57
N VAL A 404 -28.10 -0.33 1.75
CA VAL A 404 -28.02 -1.77 2.04
C VAL A 404 -26.60 -2.10 2.47
N ILE A 405 -26.46 -2.24 3.77
CA ILE A 405 -25.20 -2.42 4.50
C ILE A 405 -25.41 -3.62 5.42
N ASP A 406 -24.44 -4.52 5.45
CA ASP A 406 -24.42 -5.59 6.44
C ASP A 406 -23.86 -5.05 7.76
N ASN A 407 -24.50 -5.36 8.86
CA ASN A 407 -24.18 -4.84 10.20
C ASN A 407 -24.06 -3.30 10.27
N GLY A 408 -24.14 -2.74 11.45
CA GLY A 408 -24.00 -1.31 11.65
C GLY A 408 -25.19 -0.48 11.16
N SER A 409 -24.93 0.77 10.84
CA SER A 409 -25.90 1.78 10.40
C SER A 409 -25.29 2.69 9.35
N ALA A 410 -26.05 3.66 8.85
CA ALA A 410 -25.53 4.69 7.95
C ALA A 410 -26.23 6.03 8.18
N THR A 411 -25.53 7.10 7.79
CA THR A 411 -26.15 8.39 7.56
C THR A 411 -26.14 8.71 6.07
N VAL A 412 -27.19 9.41 5.62
CA VAL A 412 -27.36 9.78 4.22
C VAL A 412 -27.56 11.29 4.09
N GLN A 413 -26.92 11.86 3.09
CA GLN A 413 -27.16 13.23 2.64
C GLN A 413 -27.49 13.20 1.14
N VAL A 414 -28.49 13.99 0.74
CA VAL A 414 -28.89 14.12 -0.67
C VAL A 414 -28.72 15.56 -1.10
N ALA A 415 -28.09 15.75 -2.25
CA ALA A 415 -28.05 17.02 -2.97
C ALA A 415 -28.86 16.88 -4.26
N SER A 416 -29.71 17.85 -4.55
CA SER A 416 -30.52 17.87 -5.77
C SER A 416 -30.40 19.21 -6.49
N ARG A 417 -30.29 19.19 -7.81
CA ARG A 417 -30.20 20.40 -8.65
C ARG A 417 -31.04 20.27 -9.93
N ARG A 418 -31.47 21.38 -10.47
CA ARG A 418 -32.28 21.38 -11.69
C ARG A 418 -31.43 21.39 -12.97
N LEU A 419 -30.26 22.02 -12.91
CA LEU A 419 -29.31 22.14 -14.02
C LEU A 419 -27.99 21.47 -13.61
N LEU A 420 -27.31 20.86 -14.57
CA LEU A 420 -26.03 20.16 -14.35
C LEU A 420 -24.93 21.11 -13.79
N ASN A 421 -24.94 22.37 -14.21
CA ASN A 421 -24.02 23.41 -13.74
C ASN A 421 -24.45 24.08 -12.42
N GLY A 422 -25.59 23.67 -11.84
CA GLY A 422 -26.07 24.20 -10.56
C GLY A 422 -25.16 23.82 -9.40
N THR A 423 -25.10 24.66 -8.36
CA THR A 423 -24.33 24.39 -7.14
C THR A 423 -24.84 23.13 -6.45
N ILE A 424 -23.89 22.29 -6.00
CA ILE A 424 -24.20 21.08 -5.24
C ILE A 424 -24.21 21.44 -3.76
N THR A 425 -25.41 21.39 -3.16
CA THR A 425 -25.59 21.64 -1.72
C THR A 425 -26.28 20.43 -1.12
N TYR A 426 -25.57 19.74 -0.22
CA TYR A 426 -26.15 18.63 0.52
C TYR A 426 -27.10 19.12 1.59
N GLY A 427 -28.25 18.45 1.70
CA GLY A 427 -29.18 18.63 2.81
C GLY A 427 -28.60 18.11 4.13
N SER A 428 -29.40 18.24 5.21
CA SER A 428 -29.02 17.70 6.50
C SER A 428 -28.77 16.19 6.44
N SER A 429 -27.84 15.71 7.27
CA SER A 429 -27.56 14.28 7.41
C SER A 429 -28.76 13.60 8.12
N VAL A 430 -29.23 12.49 7.56
CA VAL A 430 -30.33 11.68 8.09
C VAL A 430 -29.82 10.30 8.43
N THR A 431 -29.95 9.90 9.68
CA THR A 431 -29.55 8.58 10.16
C THR A 431 -30.58 7.53 9.77
N MET A 432 -30.14 6.37 9.41
CA MET A 432 -30.94 5.19 9.10
C MET A 432 -31.75 4.77 10.33
N ASN A 433 -33.06 4.62 10.18
CA ASN A 433 -33.98 4.17 11.25
C ASN A 433 -33.98 2.62 11.37
N SER A 434 -34.74 2.07 12.29
CA SER A 434 -34.87 0.62 12.53
C SER A 434 -35.38 -0.18 11.33
N ASP A 435 -36.05 0.48 10.37
CA ASP A 435 -36.55 -0.15 9.13
C ASP A 435 -35.55 -0.04 7.99
N GLY A 436 -34.32 0.42 8.25
CA GLY A 436 -33.30 0.63 7.23
C GLY A 436 -33.54 1.84 6.32
N ARG A 437 -34.37 2.81 6.74
CA ARG A 437 -34.81 3.96 5.92
C ARG A 437 -34.20 5.26 6.41
N CYS A 438 -33.76 6.08 5.46
CA CYS A 438 -33.37 7.47 5.67
C CYS A 438 -34.41 8.37 4.97
N PRO A 439 -35.43 8.90 5.69
CA PRO A 439 -36.41 9.80 5.11
C PRO A 439 -35.76 11.14 4.80
N VAL A 440 -35.68 11.47 3.52
CA VAL A 440 -35.11 12.73 3.00
C VAL A 440 -36.16 13.46 2.17
N ARG A 441 -35.96 14.74 1.91
CA ARG A 441 -36.80 15.50 0.99
C ARG A 441 -35.91 16.43 0.16
N SER A 442 -35.56 16.00 -1.03
CA SER A 442 -34.73 16.78 -1.92
C SER A 442 -35.28 16.76 -3.35
N ALA A 443 -35.48 17.93 -3.93
CA ALA A 443 -36.17 18.11 -5.21
C ALA A 443 -35.26 18.66 -6.28
N GLY A 444 -35.23 18.03 -7.46
CA GLY A 444 -34.45 18.45 -8.60
C GLY A 444 -34.58 17.49 -9.77
N ARG A 445 -33.78 17.67 -10.80
CA ARG A 445 -33.63 16.75 -11.93
C ARG A 445 -32.44 15.82 -11.76
N PHE A 446 -31.35 16.34 -11.16
CA PHE A 446 -30.13 15.60 -10.89
C PHE A 446 -30.02 15.40 -9.38
N HIS A 447 -29.84 14.17 -8.95
CA HIS A 447 -29.74 13.80 -7.54
C HIS A 447 -28.39 13.16 -7.26
N ARG A 448 -27.74 13.57 -6.18
CA ARG A 448 -26.47 13.02 -5.72
C ARG A 448 -26.66 12.51 -4.29
N VAL A 449 -26.29 11.26 -4.06
CA VAL A 449 -26.47 10.62 -2.75
C VAL A 449 -25.11 10.32 -2.16
N LYS A 450 -24.88 10.83 -0.95
CA LYS A 450 -23.72 10.55 -0.13
C LYS A 450 -24.14 9.65 1.04
N VAL A 451 -23.48 8.50 1.16
CA VAL A 451 -23.70 7.52 2.23
C VAL A 451 -22.45 7.49 3.11
N THR A 452 -22.63 7.58 4.41
CA THR A 452 -21.57 7.44 5.41
C THR A 452 -21.94 6.27 6.32
N PRO A 453 -21.41 5.06 6.06
CA PRO A 453 -21.58 3.91 6.94
C PRO A 453 -20.98 4.16 8.32
N THR A 454 -21.60 3.60 9.37
CA THR A 454 -21.19 3.73 10.76
C THR A 454 -21.33 2.41 11.52
N GLY A 455 -20.60 2.27 12.63
CA GLY A 455 -20.58 1.03 13.42
C GLY A 455 -19.69 -0.04 12.79
N ASN A 456 -19.91 -1.30 13.12
CA ASN A 456 -19.09 -2.46 12.69
C ASN A 456 -19.59 -3.03 11.35
N TRP A 457 -19.78 -2.15 10.36
CA TRP A 457 -20.17 -2.58 9.02
C TRP A 457 -18.99 -3.26 8.30
N THR A 458 -19.28 -4.24 7.46
CA THR A 458 -18.26 -4.95 6.70
C THR A 458 -18.45 -4.81 5.18
N ASN A 459 -19.69 -4.67 4.72
CA ASN A 459 -20.00 -4.55 3.31
C ASN A 459 -21.16 -3.58 3.06
N ALA A 460 -20.99 -2.63 2.14
CA ALA A 460 -22.01 -1.76 1.60
C ALA A 460 -22.20 -2.06 0.11
N THR A 461 -23.38 -2.51 -0.30
CA THR A 461 -23.59 -3.09 -1.64
C THR A 461 -24.33 -2.18 -2.59
N PHE A 462 -25.44 -1.57 -2.16
CA PHE A 462 -26.29 -0.71 -3.00
C PHE A 462 -27.15 0.21 -2.14
N ILE A 463 -27.83 1.13 -2.81
CA ILE A 463 -28.90 1.93 -2.23
C ILE A 463 -30.20 1.69 -2.99
N ASP A 464 -31.32 1.70 -2.28
CA ASP A 464 -32.65 1.82 -2.88
C ASP A 464 -33.11 3.27 -2.70
N ILE A 465 -33.54 3.91 -3.77
CA ILE A 465 -34.02 5.30 -3.77
C ILE A 465 -35.49 5.32 -4.16
N ASP A 466 -36.32 5.96 -3.33
CA ASP A 466 -37.70 6.20 -3.64
C ASP A 466 -37.85 7.63 -4.18
N THR A 467 -38.22 7.75 -5.45
CA THR A 467 -38.48 9.03 -6.13
C THR A 467 -39.96 9.19 -6.51
N GLU A 468 -40.38 10.42 -6.57
CA GLU A 468 -41.74 10.80 -7.00
C GLU A 468 -41.64 11.98 -7.99
N PRO A 469 -42.28 11.86 -9.19
CA PRO A 469 -42.33 12.96 -10.13
C PRO A 469 -42.90 14.22 -9.50
N GLN A 470 -42.23 15.35 -9.71
CA GLN A 470 -42.77 16.65 -9.33
C GLN A 470 -43.53 17.20 -10.53
N GLY A 471 -44.87 17.38 -10.36
CA GLY A 471 -45.71 17.86 -11.42
C GLY A 471 -45.20 19.16 -12.05
N THR A 472 -45.13 19.17 -13.37
CA THR A 472 -45.00 20.41 -14.15
C THR A 472 -46.31 21.15 -14.07
N ARG A 473 -46.39 22.25 -13.33
CA ARG A 473 -47.32 23.33 -13.61
C ARG A 473 -46.63 24.41 -14.40
#